data_ce3f9be5255c7903b1f1ada6dd6e9c82
#
_entry.id   ce3f9be5255c7903b1f1ada6dd6e9c82
#
_cell.length_a   1.000
_cell.length_b   1.000
_cell.length_c   1.000
_cell.angle_alpha   90.00
_cell.angle_beta   90.00
_cell.angle_gamma   90.00
#
_symmetry.space_group_name_H-M   'P 1'
#
loop_
_entity.id
_entity.type
_entity.pdbx_description
1 polymer ?
#
loop_
_entity_poly.entity_id
_entity_poly.type
_entity_poly.pdbx_seq_one_letter_code
_entity_poly.pdbx_strand_id
1 'polypeptide(L)'
;MKTILKASLAVLTVAMVFSTYTFADGGADTFKAKCAACHGASGAGDTTMGKNLKLRDLGSADVQKQSDDELTTTITKGKGKMPSYDGKLSKDQIADVVKFIRTLKK
;
A
#
# COMPACT_ATOMS: atom_id res chain seq x y z
N MET A 1 -67.64 -4.43 -14.40
CA MET A 1 -66.34 -4.43 -15.08
C MET A 1 -65.25 -4.20 -14.06
N LYS A 2 -64.50 -5.22 -13.82
CA LYS A 2 -63.39 -5.11 -12.87
C LYS A 2 -62.13 -4.77 -13.64
N THR A 3 -61.66 -3.57 -13.52
CA THR A 3 -60.35 -3.19 -14.01
C THR A 3 -59.30 -3.71 -13.03
N ILE A 4 -58.57 -4.73 -13.49
CA ILE A 4 -57.46 -5.23 -12.75
C ILE A 4 -56.29 -4.28 -12.98
N LEU A 5 -56.03 -3.47 -11.97
CA LEU A 5 -54.79 -2.69 -11.95
C LEU A 5 -53.64 -3.65 -11.67
N LYS A 6 -52.91 -4.02 -12.70
CA LYS A 6 -51.66 -4.70 -12.53
C LYS A 6 -50.64 -3.68 -12.09
N ALA A 7 -50.39 -3.62 -10.80
CA ALA A 7 -49.25 -2.88 -10.29
C ALA A 7 -47.97 -3.60 -10.80
N SER A 8 -47.34 -2.99 -11.77
CA SER A 8 -45.98 -3.42 -12.15
C SER A 8 -45.06 -3.06 -11.00
N LEU A 9 -44.66 -4.06 -10.24
CA LEU A 9 -43.59 -3.91 -9.26
C LEU A 9 -42.28 -3.79 -10.05
N ALA A 10 -41.87 -2.57 -10.30
CA ALA A 10 -40.52 -2.35 -10.83
C ALA A 10 -39.55 -2.66 -9.70
N VAL A 11 -38.95 -3.84 -9.76
CA VAL A 11 -37.83 -4.20 -8.90
C VAL A 11 -36.64 -3.40 -9.38
N LEU A 12 -36.36 -2.31 -8.69
CA LEU A 12 -35.14 -1.55 -8.90
C LEU A 12 -34.02 -2.34 -8.23
N THR A 13 -33.34 -3.17 -8.99
CA THR A 13 -32.09 -3.77 -8.54
C THR A 13 -31.02 -2.70 -8.53
N VAL A 14 -30.79 -2.11 -7.36
CA VAL A 14 -29.62 -1.28 -7.15
C VAL A 14 -28.43 -2.22 -7.12
N ALA A 15 -27.69 -2.26 -8.23
CA ALA A 15 -26.39 -2.90 -8.23
C ALA A 15 -25.47 -2.10 -7.32
N MET A 16 -25.26 -2.56 -6.09
CA MET A 16 -24.21 -2.03 -5.23
C MET A 16 -22.88 -2.43 -5.84
N VAL A 17 -22.23 -1.47 -6.49
CA VAL A 17 -20.84 -1.63 -6.86
C VAL A 17 -20.05 -1.51 -5.57
N PHE A 18 -19.66 -2.67 -5.00
CA PHE A 18 -18.67 -2.68 -3.94
C PHE A 18 -17.32 -2.37 -4.60
N SER A 19 -16.87 -1.12 -4.43
CA SER A 19 -15.46 -0.82 -4.63
C SER A 19 -14.69 -1.59 -3.57
N THR A 20 -14.13 -2.73 -3.94
CA THR A 20 -13.14 -3.40 -3.11
C THR A 20 -11.89 -2.53 -3.11
N TYR A 21 -11.74 -1.71 -2.08
CA TYR A 21 -10.45 -1.13 -1.78
C TYR A 21 -9.54 -2.26 -1.36
N THR A 22 -8.66 -2.68 -2.24
CA THR A 22 -7.58 -3.58 -1.85
C THR A 22 -6.61 -2.78 -0.99
N PHE A 23 -6.25 -3.30 0.18
CA PHE A 23 -5.30 -2.66 1.09
C PHE A 23 -3.95 -2.33 0.41
N ALA A 24 -3.59 -3.03 -0.66
CA ALA A 24 -2.42 -2.77 -1.47
C ALA A 24 -2.41 -1.37 -2.11
N ASP A 25 -3.59 -0.83 -2.50
CA ASP A 25 -3.70 0.50 -3.13
C ASP A 25 -3.38 1.61 -2.13
N GLY A 26 -3.84 1.50 -0.88
CA GLY A 26 -3.49 2.44 0.19
C GLY A 26 -2.00 2.42 0.51
N GLY A 27 -1.39 1.25 0.51
CA GLY A 27 0.06 1.09 0.70
C GLY A 27 0.87 1.69 -0.44
N ALA A 28 0.42 1.50 -1.68
CA ALA A 28 1.06 2.10 -2.86
C ALA A 28 1.03 3.63 -2.80
N ASP A 29 -0.09 4.23 -2.46
CA ASP A 29 -0.24 5.67 -2.34
C ASP A 29 0.64 6.24 -1.22
N THR A 30 0.67 5.60 -0.07
CA THR A 30 1.52 5.99 1.06
C THR A 30 3.00 5.86 0.70
N PHE A 31 3.38 4.78 0.06
CA PHE A 31 4.76 4.56 -0.39
C PHE A 31 5.19 5.65 -1.39
N LYS A 32 4.35 5.94 -2.36
CA LYS A 32 4.62 7.00 -3.35
C LYS A 32 4.79 8.36 -2.70
N ALA A 33 3.96 8.68 -1.70
CA ALA A 33 3.99 9.98 -1.03
C ALA A 33 5.16 10.13 -0.05
N LYS A 34 5.56 9.06 0.65
CA LYS A 34 6.45 9.12 1.80
C LYS A 34 7.80 8.40 1.61
N CYS A 35 7.88 7.44 0.73
CA CYS A 35 9.02 6.53 0.61
C CYS A 35 9.76 6.67 -0.72
N ALA A 36 9.04 6.99 -1.80
CA ALA A 36 9.57 6.97 -3.15
C ALA A 36 10.67 8.01 -3.41
N ALA A 37 10.71 9.11 -2.65
CA ALA A 37 11.75 10.13 -2.81
C ALA A 37 13.16 9.54 -2.65
N CYS A 38 13.31 8.54 -1.78
CA CYS A 38 14.56 7.82 -1.59
C CYS A 38 14.54 6.45 -2.29
N HIS A 39 13.51 5.64 -2.04
CA HIS A 39 13.45 4.27 -2.54
C HIS A 39 13.08 4.15 -4.02
N GLY A 40 12.55 5.20 -4.65
CA GLY A 40 12.04 5.16 -6.01
C GLY A 40 10.61 4.63 -6.09
N ALA A 41 9.90 4.95 -7.15
CA ALA A 41 8.51 4.54 -7.34
C ALA A 41 8.36 3.00 -7.43
N SER A 42 9.38 2.32 -7.96
CA SER A 42 9.46 0.85 -8.04
C SER A 42 10.13 0.21 -6.83
N GLY A 43 10.62 1.00 -5.87
CA GLY A 43 11.36 0.51 -4.72
C GLY A 43 12.79 0.07 -5.01
N ALA A 44 13.30 0.31 -6.22
CA ALA A 44 14.62 -0.17 -6.65
C ALA A 44 15.80 0.61 -6.06
N GLY A 45 15.54 1.73 -5.36
CA GLY A 45 16.62 2.57 -4.82
C GLY A 45 17.40 3.33 -5.90
N ASP A 46 16.81 3.51 -7.06
CA ASP A 46 17.43 4.09 -8.26
C ASP A 46 17.34 5.62 -8.37
N THR A 47 16.82 6.27 -7.34
CA THR A 47 16.83 7.74 -7.25
C THR A 47 18.25 8.24 -6.95
N THR A 48 18.51 9.54 -7.19
CA THR A 48 19.79 10.15 -6.83
C THR A 48 20.10 9.94 -5.34
N MET A 49 19.10 10.17 -4.48
CA MET A 49 19.26 9.95 -3.04
C MET A 49 19.47 8.48 -2.70
N GLY A 50 18.72 7.58 -3.36
CA GLY A 50 18.86 6.14 -3.17
C GLY A 50 20.25 5.63 -3.53
N LYS A 51 20.82 6.13 -4.62
CA LYS A 51 22.19 5.78 -5.04
C LYS A 51 23.24 6.33 -4.07
N ASN A 52 23.07 7.57 -3.64
CA ASN A 52 23.98 8.19 -2.68
C ASN A 52 23.98 7.49 -1.32
N LEU A 53 22.83 7.02 -0.87
CA LEU A 53 22.67 6.31 0.39
C LEU A 53 22.87 4.80 0.25
N LYS A 54 23.10 4.30 -0.97
CA LYS A 54 23.27 2.87 -1.27
C LYS A 54 22.09 2.04 -0.77
N LEU A 55 20.86 2.51 -1.07
CA LEU A 55 19.65 1.81 -0.68
C LEU A 55 19.52 0.49 -1.43
N ARG A 56 19.04 -0.53 -0.72
CA ARG A 56 18.75 -1.83 -1.32
C ARG A 56 17.50 -1.74 -2.19
N ASP A 57 17.44 -2.56 -3.22
CA ASP A 57 16.22 -2.82 -3.95
C ASP A 57 15.24 -3.55 -3.02
N LEU A 58 14.09 -2.93 -2.77
CA LEU A 58 13.07 -3.52 -1.89
C LEU A 58 12.48 -4.82 -2.45
N GLY A 59 12.57 -5.03 -3.77
CA GLY A 59 12.19 -6.28 -4.42
C GLY A 59 13.23 -7.40 -4.33
N SER A 60 14.42 -7.11 -3.83
CA SER A 60 15.52 -8.08 -3.75
C SER A 60 15.25 -9.19 -2.74
N ALA A 61 15.91 -10.33 -2.93
CA ALA A 61 15.81 -11.45 -2.00
C ALA A 61 16.24 -11.07 -0.57
N ASP A 62 17.25 -10.23 -0.43
CA ASP A 62 17.75 -9.78 0.89
C ASP A 62 16.69 -9.01 1.68
N VAL A 63 15.89 -8.20 1.03
CA VAL A 63 14.79 -7.49 1.68
C VAL A 63 13.61 -8.44 1.89
N GLN A 64 13.25 -9.22 0.87
CA GLN A 64 12.06 -10.07 0.90
C GLN A 64 12.16 -11.25 1.88
N LYS A 65 13.35 -11.67 2.26
CA LYS A 65 13.55 -12.70 3.30
C LYS A 65 13.32 -12.19 4.72
N GLN A 66 13.30 -10.87 4.92
CA GLN A 66 12.97 -10.30 6.22
C GLN A 66 11.50 -10.54 6.55
N SER A 67 11.20 -10.72 7.84
CA SER A 67 9.82 -10.86 8.29
C SER A 67 9.06 -9.56 8.18
N ASP A 68 7.72 -9.64 8.15
CA ASP A 68 6.86 -8.46 8.19
C ASP A 68 7.13 -7.61 9.45
N ASP A 69 7.40 -8.26 10.59
CA ASP A 69 7.76 -7.56 11.83
C ASP A 69 9.07 -6.80 11.72
N GLU A 70 10.08 -7.38 11.08
CA GLU A 70 11.35 -6.70 10.84
C GLU A 70 11.18 -5.48 9.94
N LEU A 71 10.44 -5.62 8.85
CA LEU A 71 10.14 -4.50 7.94
C LEU A 71 9.32 -3.42 8.65
N THR A 72 8.33 -3.83 9.42
CA THR A 72 7.50 -2.91 10.23
C THR A 72 8.35 -2.13 11.23
N THR A 73 9.25 -2.81 11.93
CA THR A 73 10.14 -2.18 12.90
C THR A 73 11.07 -1.16 12.24
N THR A 74 11.63 -1.50 11.08
CA THR A 74 12.49 -0.59 10.33
C THR A 74 11.75 0.68 9.91
N ILE A 75 10.53 0.55 9.44
CA ILE A 75 9.71 1.72 9.05
C ILE A 75 9.32 2.54 10.27
N THR A 76 8.90 1.88 11.35
CA THR A 76 8.43 2.55 12.56
C THR A 76 9.56 3.32 13.25
N LYS A 77 10.69 2.67 13.44
CA LYS A 77 11.82 3.23 14.21
C LYS A 77 12.84 3.97 13.37
N GLY A 78 12.84 3.72 12.05
CA GLY A 78 13.91 4.20 11.19
C GLY A 78 15.19 3.37 11.32
N LYS A 79 16.13 3.62 10.43
CA LYS A 79 17.45 2.98 10.45
C LYS A 79 18.45 3.84 9.69
N GLY A 80 19.53 4.21 10.33
CA GLY A 80 20.54 5.07 9.71
C GLY A 80 19.91 6.40 9.28
N LYS A 81 19.99 6.72 7.98
CA LYS A 81 19.40 7.95 7.42
C LYS A 81 17.92 7.81 7.07
N MET A 82 17.36 6.62 7.16
CA MET A 82 15.93 6.42 7.03
C MET A 82 15.21 6.97 8.26
N PRO A 83 14.29 7.94 8.09
CA PRO A 83 13.60 8.53 9.24
C PRO A 83 12.63 7.55 9.89
N SER A 84 12.33 7.79 11.16
CA SER A 84 11.25 7.13 11.88
C SER A 84 9.89 7.64 11.40
N TYR A 85 8.95 6.73 11.20
CA TYR A 85 7.57 7.06 10.88
C TYR A 85 6.61 6.85 12.07
N ASP A 86 7.15 6.58 13.25
CA ASP A 86 6.37 6.55 14.47
C ASP A 86 5.68 7.91 14.70
N GLY A 87 4.37 7.89 14.90
CA GLY A 87 3.55 9.10 15.02
C GLY A 87 3.28 9.85 13.70
N LYS A 88 3.93 9.48 12.60
CA LYS A 88 3.71 10.06 11.26
C LYS A 88 2.78 9.22 10.40
N LEU A 89 2.86 7.91 10.56
CA LEU A 89 1.99 6.93 9.94
C LEU A 89 1.34 6.09 11.04
N SER A 90 0.08 5.71 10.83
CA SER A 90 -0.59 4.77 11.72
C SER A 90 -0.01 3.37 11.55
N LYS A 91 -0.28 2.48 12.51
CA LYS A 91 0.10 1.07 12.40
C LYS A 91 -0.49 0.42 11.16
N ASP A 92 -1.75 0.75 10.82
CA ASP A 92 -2.43 0.21 9.64
C ASP A 92 -1.78 0.71 8.35
N GLN A 93 -1.40 1.98 8.30
CA GLN A 93 -0.68 2.54 7.14
C GLN A 93 0.69 1.87 6.96
N ILE A 94 1.42 1.64 8.03
CA ILE A 94 2.71 0.93 7.98
C ILE A 94 2.50 -0.52 7.51
N ALA A 95 1.48 -1.21 8.03
CA ALA A 95 1.15 -2.57 7.59
C ALA A 95 0.83 -2.61 6.10
N ASP A 96 0.10 -1.63 5.59
CA ASP A 96 -0.23 -1.51 4.17
C ASP A 96 1.02 -1.26 3.31
N VAL A 97 1.95 -0.44 3.79
CA VAL A 97 3.25 -0.23 3.13
C VAL A 97 4.04 -1.53 3.06
N VAL A 98 4.09 -2.31 4.13
CA VAL A 98 4.76 -3.61 4.13
C VAL A 98 4.14 -4.55 3.09
N LYS A 99 2.81 -4.60 3.00
CA LYS A 99 2.11 -5.37 1.96
C LYS A 99 2.50 -4.91 0.56
N PHE A 100 2.58 -3.61 0.35
CA PHE A 100 3.02 -3.05 -0.93
C PHE A 100 4.45 -3.47 -1.26
N ILE A 101 5.37 -3.42 -0.29
CA ILE A 101 6.76 -3.87 -0.47
C ILE A 101 6.81 -5.34 -0.89
N ARG A 102 5.93 -6.19 -0.37
CA ARG A 102 5.83 -7.60 -0.80
C ARG A 102 5.43 -7.74 -2.27
N THR A 103 4.67 -6.82 -2.81
CA THR A 103 4.32 -6.82 -4.24
C THR A 103 5.50 -6.50 -5.16
N LEU A 104 6.56 -5.92 -4.61
CA LEU A 104 7.77 -5.56 -5.37
C LEU A 104 8.73 -6.72 -5.56
N LYS A 105 8.47 -7.86 -4.96
CA LYS A 105 9.31 -9.06 -5.05
C LYS A 105 9.63 -9.40 -6.50
N LYS A 106 10.91 -9.57 -6.78
CA LYS A 106 11.42 -9.99 -8.09
C LYS A 106 11.59 -11.49 -8.22
#